data_856c5d72d54dcda3587fe6a697f33840
#
_entry.id   856c5d72d54dcda3587fe6a697f33840
#
_cell.length_a   1.000
_cell.length_b   1.000
_cell.length_c   1.000
_cell.angle_alpha   90.00
_cell.angle_beta   90.00
_cell.angle_gamma   90.00
#
_symmetry.space_group_name_H-M   'P 1'
#
loop_
_entity.id
_entity.type
_entity.pdbx_description
1 polymer ?
#
loop_
_entity_poly.entity_id
_entity_poly.type
_entity_poly.pdbx_seq_one_letter_code
_entity_poly.pdbx_strand_id
1 'polypeptide(L)'
;MGLANSTDLLQNSDNASHTCLKQCVVAVCFIMGNPPIIIQGGMGAAVSNWRLARAVSCLGQLGVVSGTALDLIFARRLQDGDLGGHMRRGLDQFPIPEIAERVWGRYYIPGGKAERALYKSLPTYSKDIPVELGELCVVANFVEVTLAREGHDNAAGINYLEKVQLPHLPSLYGAMLAGVGYVLMGAGVPLRIPGVLDRFTNHEPATYLLQVTGAHDDDDRTMVFAPREFATRDLPPLARPKFIAIIASNTLATTMLKKADGKVDGFVIEGYTAGGHNAPPRGKLRLDERGEAIYGERDTVDLEKMRALGVPFWLAGGYGSPEKLAEALDAGAAGVQVGTAFAFCEESGLQNSYKRALLEKVRSGTARVFTDSMASPTSFPFKVAQLEG
;
A
#
# COMPACT_ATOMS: atom_id res chain seq x y z
N MET A 1 30.21 46.72 27.85
CA MET A 1 29.93 45.86 29.00
C MET A 1 28.56 45.25 28.75
N GLY A 2 28.43 43.97 28.71
CA GLY A 2 27.17 43.25 28.55
C GLY A 2 27.29 42.13 27.47
N LEU A 3 27.72 40.96 27.91
CA LEU A 3 27.76 39.73 27.09
C LEU A 3 26.32 39.29 26.84
N ALA A 4 25.88 39.30 25.60
CA ALA A 4 24.62 38.69 25.18
C ALA A 4 24.83 37.18 24.98
N ASN A 5 23.97 36.38 25.59
CA ASN A 5 24.01 34.94 25.64
C ASN A 5 23.85 34.29 24.25
N SER A 6 24.70 33.33 23.94
CA SER A 6 24.75 32.56 22.72
C SER A 6 23.65 31.49 22.54
N THR A 7 22.62 31.52 23.40
CA THR A 7 21.48 30.59 23.36
C THR A 7 20.31 31.04 22.49
N ASP A 8 20.20 32.33 22.16
CA ASP A 8 19.08 32.86 21.36
C ASP A 8 19.27 32.72 19.84
N LEU A 9 20.48 32.39 19.37
CA LEU A 9 20.77 32.22 17.94
C LEU A 9 20.47 30.78 17.39
N LEU A 10 20.33 29.79 18.27
CA LEU A 10 20.02 28.43 17.88
C LEU A 10 18.51 28.14 17.80
N GLN A 11 17.68 28.89 18.50
CA GLN A 11 16.22 28.74 18.43
C GLN A 11 15.59 29.41 17.20
N ASN A 12 16.26 30.38 16.57
CA ASN A 12 15.76 31.06 15.37
C ASN A 12 16.12 30.33 14.04
N SER A 13 17.12 29.45 14.04
CA SER A 13 17.48 28.69 12.82
C SER A 13 16.52 27.51 12.53
N ASP A 14 15.97 26.89 13.56
CA ASP A 14 15.06 25.76 13.40
C ASP A 14 13.66 26.20 12.94
N ASN A 15 13.19 27.36 13.38
CA ASN A 15 11.90 27.90 12.92
C ASN A 15 11.94 28.42 11.47
N ALA A 16 13.06 28.95 11.01
CA ALA A 16 13.19 29.43 9.63
C ALA A 16 13.26 28.29 8.60
N SER A 17 13.94 27.18 8.94
CA SER A 17 14.02 25.99 8.08
C SER A 17 12.70 25.21 8.01
N HIS A 18 11.97 25.10 9.12
CA HIS A 18 10.63 24.50 9.12
C HIS A 18 9.59 25.34 8.39
N THR A 19 9.69 26.65 8.45
CA THR A 19 8.76 27.56 7.74
C THR A 19 9.06 27.59 6.23
N CYS A 20 10.33 27.55 5.85
CA CYS A 20 10.75 27.50 4.44
C CYS A 20 10.37 26.18 3.76
N LEU A 21 10.56 25.03 4.43
CA LEU A 21 10.11 23.74 3.92
C LEU A 21 8.57 23.64 3.80
N LYS A 22 7.82 24.19 4.77
CA LYS A 22 6.36 24.26 4.68
C LYS A 22 5.90 25.18 3.55
N GLN A 23 6.57 26.29 3.29
CA GLN A 23 6.22 27.21 2.20
C GLN A 23 6.59 26.68 0.83
N CYS A 24 7.69 25.96 0.66
CA CYS A 24 8.05 25.34 -0.63
C CYS A 24 7.14 24.15 -0.99
N VAL A 25 6.66 23.39 -0.01
CA VAL A 25 5.73 22.25 -0.25
C VAL A 25 4.29 22.74 -0.47
N VAL A 26 3.90 23.87 0.14
CA VAL A 26 2.54 24.43 0.01
C VAL A 26 2.33 25.22 -1.29
N ALA A 27 3.40 25.66 -1.96
CA ALA A 27 3.27 26.43 -3.21
C ALA A 27 3.02 25.60 -4.47
N VAL A 28 3.05 24.26 -4.39
CA VAL A 28 2.69 23.39 -5.52
C VAL A 28 1.21 22.99 -5.43
N CYS A 29 0.39 23.97 -5.69
CA CYS A 29 -0.99 23.96 -6.18
C CYS A 29 -1.92 22.81 -5.86
N PHE A 30 -2.86 23.09 -5.01
CA PHE A 30 -4.24 22.58 -5.07
C PHE A 30 -4.92 23.00 -6.40
N ILE A 31 -4.81 22.19 -7.43
CA ILE A 31 -5.76 22.16 -8.52
C ILE A 31 -6.50 20.83 -8.40
N MET A 32 -7.75 20.90 -7.99
CA MET A 32 -8.68 19.76 -7.96
C MET A 32 -8.65 19.08 -9.33
N GLY A 33 -8.10 17.85 -9.39
CA GLY A 33 -8.04 17.07 -10.64
C GLY A 33 -6.65 16.58 -11.06
N ASN A 34 -5.56 17.16 -10.57
CA ASN A 34 -4.21 16.70 -10.91
C ASN A 34 -3.84 15.42 -10.17
N PRO A 35 -3.09 14.51 -10.83
CA PRO A 35 -2.55 13.32 -10.15
C PRO A 35 -1.57 13.72 -9.03
N PRO A 36 -1.45 12.93 -7.94
CA PRO A 36 -0.53 13.22 -6.86
C PRO A 36 0.92 13.24 -7.37
N ILE A 37 1.72 14.19 -6.89
CA ILE A 37 3.15 14.28 -7.25
C ILE A 37 3.97 13.25 -6.49
N ILE A 38 3.61 13.01 -5.21
CA ILE A 38 4.27 12.01 -4.38
C ILE A 38 3.25 10.96 -3.95
N ILE A 39 3.59 9.70 -4.20
CA ILE A 39 2.88 8.55 -3.64
C ILE A 39 3.75 7.95 -2.54
N GLN A 40 3.23 7.92 -1.32
CA GLN A 40 3.84 7.10 -0.27
C GLN A 40 3.46 5.65 -0.52
N GLY A 41 4.40 4.83 -0.94
CA GLY A 41 4.17 3.44 -1.33
C GLY A 41 3.68 2.57 -0.17
N GLY A 42 2.76 1.65 -0.45
CA GLY A 42 2.30 0.66 0.53
C GLY A 42 3.41 -0.34 0.85
N MET A 43 3.78 -0.47 2.12
CA MET A 43 4.92 -1.28 2.57
C MET A 43 4.50 -2.30 3.62
N GLY A 44 4.94 -3.54 3.45
CA GLY A 44 4.87 -4.64 4.40
C GLY A 44 3.48 -4.88 4.98
N ALA A 45 3.41 -5.65 6.06
CA ALA A 45 2.21 -5.78 6.89
C ALA A 45 2.28 -4.74 8.01
N ALA A 46 1.33 -3.79 8.04
CA ALA A 46 1.23 -2.69 9.01
C ALA A 46 2.39 -1.68 9.03
N VAL A 47 3.39 -1.73 8.16
CA VAL A 47 4.42 -0.68 8.07
C VAL A 47 3.79 0.59 7.50
N SER A 48 3.12 0.51 6.36
CA SER A 48 2.23 1.56 5.88
C SER A 48 0.85 1.38 6.48
N ASN A 49 0.66 1.89 7.68
CA ASN A 49 -0.61 1.88 8.39
C ASN A 49 -1.41 3.17 8.14
N TRP A 50 -2.62 3.25 8.67
CA TRP A 50 -3.49 4.41 8.54
C TRP A 50 -2.86 5.73 9.05
N ARG A 51 -1.97 5.69 10.08
CA ARG A 51 -1.34 6.91 10.62
C ARG A 51 -0.39 7.53 9.58
N LEU A 52 0.46 6.70 8.98
CA LEU A 52 1.38 7.14 7.93
C LEU A 52 0.61 7.65 6.71
N ALA A 53 -0.36 6.88 6.23
CA ALA A 53 -1.16 7.28 5.08
C ALA A 53 -1.90 8.59 5.34
N ARG A 54 -2.52 8.74 6.52
CA ARG A 54 -3.20 9.98 6.93
C ARG A 54 -2.25 11.17 6.97
N ALA A 55 -1.07 11.03 7.57
CA ALA A 55 -0.09 12.12 7.66
C ALA A 55 0.31 12.62 6.28
N VAL A 56 0.56 11.72 5.34
CA VAL A 56 0.89 12.08 3.95
C VAL A 56 -0.30 12.71 3.22
N SER A 57 -1.50 12.16 3.38
CA SER A 57 -2.71 12.70 2.75
C SER A 57 -3.07 14.08 3.29
N CYS A 58 -2.87 14.36 4.59
CA CYS A 58 -3.03 15.69 5.16
C CYS A 58 -2.13 16.76 4.50
N LEU A 59 -0.99 16.34 3.92
CA LEU A 59 -0.06 17.22 3.19
C LEU A 59 -0.41 17.33 1.69
N GLY A 60 -1.57 16.85 1.26
CA GLY A 60 -2.02 16.93 -0.14
C GLY A 60 -1.34 15.95 -1.09
N GLN A 61 -0.62 14.94 -0.56
CA GLN A 61 0.00 13.88 -1.34
C GLN A 61 -0.78 12.57 -1.17
N LEU A 62 -0.45 11.52 -1.92
CA LEU A 62 -1.16 10.25 -1.80
C LEU A 62 -0.54 9.37 -0.71
N GLY A 63 -1.17 9.35 0.46
CA GLY A 63 -0.90 8.37 1.49
C GLY A 63 -1.55 7.03 1.14
N VAL A 64 -0.80 5.94 1.24
CA VAL A 64 -1.26 4.60 0.83
C VAL A 64 -1.10 3.62 1.98
N VAL A 65 -2.20 3.03 2.44
CA VAL A 65 -2.15 1.93 3.40
C VAL A 65 -1.75 0.63 2.71
N SER A 66 -1.02 -0.23 3.42
CA SER A 66 -0.78 -1.60 2.95
C SER A 66 -1.99 -2.47 3.26
N GLY A 67 -2.59 -3.06 2.22
CA GLY A 67 -3.71 -4.00 2.32
C GLY A 67 -3.32 -5.41 2.75
N THR A 68 -2.02 -5.65 2.99
CA THR A 68 -1.50 -6.98 3.32
C THR A 68 -1.90 -7.38 4.74
N ALA A 69 -2.63 -8.49 4.85
CA ALA A 69 -3.03 -9.12 6.12
C ALA A 69 -3.78 -8.17 7.08
N LEU A 70 -4.58 -7.24 6.56
CA LEU A 70 -5.33 -6.28 7.39
C LEU A 70 -6.33 -6.94 8.32
N ASP A 71 -6.96 -8.04 7.91
CA ASP A 71 -7.82 -8.88 8.72
C ASP A 71 -7.10 -9.40 9.99
N LEU A 72 -5.91 -9.96 9.82
CA LEU A 72 -5.08 -10.43 10.92
C LEU A 72 -4.62 -9.28 11.82
N ILE A 73 -4.15 -8.18 11.23
CA ILE A 73 -3.69 -6.99 11.97
C ILE A 73 -4.83 -6.40 12.78
N PHE A 74 -6.00 -6.24 12.18
CA PHE A 74 -7.18 -5.69 12.84
C PHE A 74 -7.65 -6.58 13.99
N ALA A 75 -7.78 -7.89 13.76
CA ALA A 75 -8.16 -8.84 14.80
C ALA A 75 -7.16 -8.84 15.98
N ARG A 76 -5.86 -8.69 15.72
CA ARG A 76 -4.84 -8.60 16.79
C ARG A 76 -4.93 -7.29 17.56
N ARG A 77 -5.15 -6.16 16.88
CA ARG A 77 -5.36 -4.85 17.54
C ARG A 77 -6.57 -4.88 18.48
N LEU A 78 -7.65 -5.57 18.10
CA LEU A 78 -8.82 -5.78 18.97
C LEU A 78 -8.46 -6.66 20.18
N GLN A 79 -7.70 -7.72 19.98
CA GLN A 79 -7.27 -8.60 21.05
C GLN A 79 -6.21 -7.97 21.99
N ASP A 80 -5.49 -6.96 21.51
CA ASP A 80 -4.62 -6.12 22.33
C ASP A 80 -5.38 -5.02 23.08
N GLY A 81 -6.72 -4.98 22.97
CA GLY A 81 -7.59 -4.08 23.72
C GLY A 81 -7.87 -2.77 23.02
N ASP A 82 -7.65 -2.67 21.70
CA ASP A 82 -7.85 -1.46 20.89
C ASP A 82 -7.21 -0.23 21.52
N LEU A 83 -5.90 -0.27 21.73
CA LEU A 83 -5.14 0.81 22.38
C LEU A 83 -5.40 2.15 21.70
N GLY A 84 -5.98 3.07 22.46
CA GLY A 84 -6.40 4.40 21.98
C GLY A 84 -7.77 4.46 21.31
N GLY A 85 -8.55 3.36 21.27
CA GLY A 85 -9.93 3.33 20.76
C GLY A 85 -10.05 3.59 19.26
N HIS A 86 -8.96 3.36 18.52
CA HIS A 86 -8.91 3.69 17.09
C HIS A 86 -9.75 2.74 16.24
N MET A 87 -9.71 1.45 16.56
CA MET A 87 -10.49 0.45 15.81
C MET A 87 -11.98 0.66 16.04
N ARG A 88 -12.39 0.91 17.29
CA ARG A 88 -13.78 1.22 17.61
C ARG A 88 -14.26 2.47 16.87
N ARG A 89 -13.47 3.54 16.88
CA ARG A 89 -13.82 4.79 16.17
C ARG A 89 -14.02 4.58 14.66
N GLY A 90 -13.21 3.73 14.03
CA GLY A 90 -13.41 3.36 12.63
C GLY A 90 -14.63 2.47 12.41
N LEU A 91 -14.86 1.51 13.31
CA LEU A 91 -16.03 0.62 13.28
C LEU A 91 -17.35 1.35 13.42
N ASP A 92 -17.42 2.40 14.24
CA ASP A 92 -18.62 3.21 14.44
C ASP A 92 -19.09 3.90 13.14
N GLN A 93 -18.21 3.99 12.13
CA GLN A 93 -18.53 4.54 10.81
C GLN A 93 -18.90 3.46 9.79
N PHE A 94 -18.81 2.18 10.15
CA PHE A 94 -19.11 1.09 9.22
C PHE A 94 -20.61 1.06 8.88
N PRO A 95 -20.98 1.00 7.58
CA PRO A 95 -22.36 1.19 7.15
C PRO A 95 -23.31 0.04 7.53
N ILE A 96 -22.78 -1.08 8.05
CA ILE A 96 -23.58 -2.27 8.46
C ILE A 96 -23.25 -2.60 9.92
N PRO A 97 -23.86 -1.89 10.90
CA PRO A 97 -23.52 -2.02 12.32
C PRO A 97 -23.58 -3.44 12.86
N GLU A 98 -24.47 -4.28 12.33
CA GLU A 98 -24.63 -5.66 12.79
C GLU A 98 -23.38 -6.51 12.49
N ILE A 99 -22.70 -6.26 11.36
CA ILE A 99 -21.44 -6.91 11.03
C ILE A 99 -20.31 -6.35 11.91
N ALA A 100 -20.26 -5.03 12.10
CA ALA A 100 -19.28 -4.40 12.98
C ALA A 100 -19.34 -4.97 14.40
N GLU A 101 -20.55 -5.13 14.97
CA GLU A 101 -20.72 -5.67 16.31
C GLU A 101 -20.39 -7.17 16.39
N ARG A 102 -20.67 -7.97 15.34
CA ARG A 102 -20.23 -9.39 15.31
C ARG A 102 -18.70 -9.49 15.30
N VAL A 103 -18.02 -8.69 14.50
CA VAL A 103 -16.55 -8.69 14.43
C VAL A 103 -15.95 -8.19 15.73
N TRP A 104 -16.49 -7.12 16.31
CA TRP A 104 -16.09 -6.59 17.62
C TRP A 104 -16.25 -7.64 18.71
N GLY A 105 -17.44 -8.20 18.89
CA GLY A 105 -17.74 -9.20 19.92
C GLY A 105 -16.91 -10.49 19.81
N ARG A 106 -16.43 -10.80 18.60
CA ARG A 106 -15.62 -11.99 18.36
C ARG A 106 -14.15 -11.81 18.76
N TYR A 107 -13.56 -10.62 18.56
CA TYR A 107 -12.12 -10.40 18.66
C TYR A 107 -11.72 -9.40 19.73
N TYR A 108 -12.60 -8.50 20.16
CA TYR A 108 -12.22 -7.52 21.17
C TYR A 108 -12.07 -8.17 22.55
N ILE A 109 -10.97 -7.84 23.22
CA ILE A 109 -10.69 -8.25 24.60
C ILE A 109 -10.53 -6.99 25.46
N PRO A 110 -11.49 -6.73 26.40
CA PRO A 110 -11.36 -5.58 27.30
C PRO A 110 -10.05 -5.60 28.09
N GLY A 111 -9.28 -4.53 28.01
CA GLY A 111 -7.96 -4.43 28.65
C GLY A 111 -6.84 -5.21 27.95
N GLY A 112 -7.15 -5.86 26.83
CA GLY A 112 -6.18 -6.63 26.07
C GLY A 112 -5.98 -8.07 26.58
N LYS A 113 -5.45 -8.94 25.71
CA LYS A 113 -5.06 -10.30 26.10
C LYS A 113 -3.92 -10.29 27.11
N ALA A 114 -3.83 -11.32 27.95
CA ALA A 114 -2.68 -11.50 28.82
C ALA A 114 -1.36 -11.56 28.00
N GLU A 115 -0.29 -11.01 28.53
CA GLU A 115 0.99 -10.82 27.82
C GLU A 115 1.50 -12.09 27.11
N ARG A 116 1.41 -13.24 27.76
CA ARG A 116 1.88 -14.54 27.23
C ARG A 116 0.77 -15.35 26.54
N ALA A 117 -0.47 -14.86 26.52
CA ALA A 117 -1.54 -15.57 25.84
C ALA A 117 -1.35 -15.50 24.31
N LEU A 118 -1.67 -16.61 23.64
CA LEU A 118 -1.70 -16.64 22.18
C LEU A 118 -2.87 -15.82 21.67
N TYR A 119 -2.70 -15.24 20.47
CA TYR A 119 -3.84 -14.65 19.76
C TYR A 119 -4.83 -15.73 19.32
N LYS A 120 -6.11 -15.42 19.36
CA LYS A 120 -7.14 -16.25 18.76
C LYS A 120 -6.88 -16.36 17.25
N SER A 121 -6.83 -17.60 16.76
CA SER A 121 -6.62 -17.87 15.34
C SER A 121 -7.78 -17.38 14.50
N LEU A 122 -7.49 -16.96 13.27
CA LEU A 122 -8.49 -16.67 12.24
C LEU A 122 -8.86 -17.96 11.51
N PRO A 123 -10.07 -18.04 10.92
CA PRO A 123 -10.39 -19.07 9.95
C PRO A 123 -9.39 -19.06 8.78
N THR A 124 -9.18 -20.20 8.16
CA THR A 124 -8.29 -20.31 6.99
C THR A 124 -9.04 -19.89 5.73
N TYR A 125 -8.37 -19.12 4.88
CA TYR A 125 -8.89 -18.81 3.55
C TYR A 125 -9.00 -20.06 2.68
N SER A 126 -10.09 -20.14 1.95
CA SER A 126 -10.31 -21.10 0.85
C SER A 126 -10.94 -20.36 -0.31
N LYS A 127 -11.19 -21.06 -1.44
CA LYS A 127 -11.94 -20.52 -2.57
C LYS A 127 -13.30 -19.97 -2.12
N ASP A 128 -13.98 -20.73 -1.29
CA ASP A 128 -15.23 -20.32 -0.65
C ASP A 128 -14.89 -19.72 0.72
N ILE A 129 -14.85 -18.40 0.77
CA ILE A 129 -14.43 -17.66 1.98
C ILE A 129 -15.47 -17.86 3.08
N PRO A 130 -15.11 -18.34 4.29
CA PRO A 130 -16.03 -18.39 5.42
C PRO A 130 -16.64 -17.01 5.70
N VAL A 131 -17.94 -16.95 5.95
CA VAL A 131 -18.69 -15.68 6.17
C VAL A 131 -17.99 -14.80 7.21
N GLU A 132 -17.59 -15.38 8.33
CA GLU A 132 -16.90 -14.68 9.42
C GLU A 132 -15.57 -14.04 8.99
N LEU A 133 -14.82 -14.72 8.12
CA LEU A 133 -13.55 -14.23 7.60
C LEU A 133 -13.80 -13.15 6.55
N GLY A 134 -14.81 -13.30 5.72
CA GLY A 134 -15.27 -12.28 4.78
C GLY A 134 -15.69 -10.99 5.50
N GLU A 135 -16.48 -11.09 6.55
CA GLU A 135 -16.89 -9.96 7.40
C GLU A 135 -15.68 -9.26 8.02
N LEU A 136 -14.77 -10.02 8.62
CA LEU A 136 -13.55 -9.49 9.21
C LEU A 136 -12.70 -8.77 8.16
N CYS A 137 -12.52 -9.37 6.98
CA CYS A 137 -11.72 -8.81 5.90
C CYS A 137 -12.29 -7.48 5.39
N VAL A 138 -13.61 -7.42 5.12
CA VAL A 138 -14.29 -6.19 4.69
C VAL A 138 -14.13 -5.09 5.75
N VAL A 139 -14.45 -5.41 7.00
CA VAL A 139 -14.38 -4.46 8.12
C VAL A 139 -12.96 -3.95 8.35
N ALA A 140 -11.95 -4.82 8.32
CA ALA A 140 -10.56 -4.44 8.53
C ALA A 140 -10.06 -3.44 7.47
N ASN A 141 -10.36 -3.71 6.20
CA ASN A 141 -10.00 -2.80 5.10
C ASN A 141 -10.78 -1.48 5.16
N PHE A 142 -12.06 -1.54 5.52
CA PHE A 142 -12.86 -0.35 5.76
C PHE A 142 -12.26 0.53 6.85
N VAL A 143 -11.99 -0.02 8.02
CA VAL A 143 -11.48 0.74 9.17
C VAL A 143 -10.13 1.37 8.88
N GLU A 144 -9.19 0.62 8.29
CA GLU A 144 -7.85 1.13 7.97
C GLU A 144 -7.92 2.32 6.99
N VAL A 145 -8.76 2.23 5.95
CA VAL A 145 -8.96 3.33 4.98
C VAL A 145 -9.72 4.49 5.60
N THR A 146 -10.77 4.24 6.38
CA THR A 146 -11.54 5.28 7.07
C THR A 146 -10.64 6.13 7.98
N LEU A 147 -9.81 5.49 8.80
CA LEU A 147 -8.85 6.18 9.67
C LEU A 147 -7.77 6.94 8.87
N ALA A 148 -7.34 6.39 7.72
CA ALA A 148 -6.41 7.09 6.83
C ALA A 148 -7.01 8.35 6.21
N ARG A 149 -8.33 8.41 6.05
CA ARG A 149 -9.07 9.56 5.49
C ARG A 149 -9.59 10.55 6.54
N GLU A 150 -9.41 10.25 7.81
CA GLU A 150 -9.97 11.04 8.90
C GLU A 150 -9.36 12.45 8.99
N GLY A 151 -10.22 13.49 8.98
CA GLY A 151 -9.83 14.89 9.24
C GLY A 151 -9.20 15.62 8.04
N HIS A 152 -9.38 15.12 6.82
CA HIS A 152 -8.99 15.79 5.58
C HIS A 152 -9.84 15.32 4.40
N ASP A 153 -9.89 16.12 3.33
CA ASP A 153 -10.64 15.81 2.10
C ASP A 153 -9.77 15.22 0.97
N ASN A 154 -8.47 15.08 1.21
CA ASN A 154 -7.55 14.54 0.22
C ASN A 154 -7.72 13.03 0.05
N ALA A 155 -7.33 12.51 -1.11
CA ALA A 155 -7.40 11.08 -1.38
C ALA A 155 -6.44 10.28 -0.50
N ALA A 156 -6.88 9.10 -0.08
CA ALA A 156 -6.03 8.04 0.43
C ALA A 156 -6.09 6.82 -0.50
N GLY A 157 -5.01 6.06 -0.55
CA GLY A 157 -4.91 4.84 -1.34
C GLY A 157 -4.74 3.59 -0.50
N ILE A 158 -4.88 2.46 -1.16
CA ILE A 158 -4.55 1.15 -0.60
C ILE A 158 -3.77 0.32 -1.61
N ASN A 159 -2.76 -0.43 -1.14
CA ASN A 159 -1.90 -1.26 -1.98
C ASN A 159 -2.09 -2.74 -1.66
N TYR A 160 -2.31 -3.56 -2.69
CA TYR A 160 -2.40 -5.00 -2.59
C TYR A 160 -1.31 -5.70 -3.42
N LEU A 161 -1.10 -6.98 -3.11
CA LEU A 161 -0.23 -7.89 -3.87
C LEU A 161 -1.10 -8.84 -4.69
N GLU A 162 -0.97 -8.83 -6.01
CA GLU A 162 -1.80 -9.65 -6.90
C GLU A 162 -1.70 -11.15 -6.57
N LYS A 163 -0.53 -11.62 -6.16
CA LYS A 163 -0.31 -13.02 -5.77
C LYS A 163 -1.03 -13.46 -4.48
N VAL A 164 -1.45 -12.53 -3.64
CA VAL A 164 -2.22 -12.82 -2.43
C VAL A 164 -3.71 -12.77 -2.77
N GLN A 165 -4.17 -13.77 -3.53
CA GLN A 165 -5.43 -13.72 -4.26
C GLN A 165 -6.69 -13.87 -3.40
N LEU A 166 -6.67 -14.77 -2.41
CA LEU A 166 -7.87 -15.17 -1.67
C LEU A 166 -8.62 -14.01 -0.95
N PRO A 167 -7.94 -13.00 -0.35
CA PRO A 167 -8.64 -11.88 0.27
C PRO A 167 -9.06 -10.77 -0.70
N HIS A 168 -8.76 -10.82 -2.01
CA HIS A 168 -8.92 -9.68 -2.92
C HIS A 168 -10.33 -9.10 -2.90
N LEU A 169 -11.35 -9.93 -3.14
CA LEU A 169 -12.71 -9.45 -3.32
C LEU A 169 -13.26 -8.74 -2.07
N PRO A 170 -13.26 -9.36 -0.87
CA PRO A 170 -13.73 -8.68 0.34
C PRO A 170 -12.84 -7.49 0.73
N SER A 171 -11.52 -7.55 0.50
CA SER A 171 -10.61 -6.43 0.78
C SER A 171 -10.94 -5.20 -0.07
N LEU A 172 -11.10 -5.38 -1.38
CA LEU A 172 -11.45 -4.31 -2.31
C LEU A 172 -12.81 -3.69 -1.95
N TYR A 173 -13.80 -4.53 -1.64
CA TYR A 173 -15.12 -4.06 -1.26
C TYR A 173 -15.08 -3.22 0.03
N GLY A 174 -14.36 -3.69 1.06
CA GLY A 174 -14.18 -2.94 2.31
C GLY A 174 -13.51 -1.60 2.11
N ALA A 175 -12.44 -1.55 1.30
CA ALA A 175 -11.76 -0.31 0.96
C ALA A 175 -12.66 0.67 0.19
N MET A 176 -13.48 0.17 -0.74
CA MET A 176 -14.44 0.99 -1.49
C MET A 176 -15.58 1.52 -0.63
N LEU A 177 -16.10 0.75 0.32
CA LEU A 177 -17.07 1.22 1.32
C LEU A 177 -16.54 2.41 2.13
N ALA A 178 -15.23 2.42 2.42
CA ALA A 178 -14.56 3.54 3.08
C ALA A 178 -14.26 4.72 2.14
N GLY A 179 -14.58 4.61 0.85
CA GLY A 179 -14.33 5.65 -0.16
C GLY A 179 -12.86 5.83 -0.48
N VAL A 180 -12.09 4.75 -0.59
CA VAL A 180 -10.70 4.80 -1.05
C VAL A 180 -10.59 5.48 -2.41
N GLY A 181 -9.63 6.40 -2.57
CA GLY A 181 -9.45 7.14 -3.82
C GLY A 181 -8.59 6.41 -4.86
N TYR A 182 -7.66 5.58 -4.40
CA TYR A 182 -6.72 4.86 -5.26
C TYR A 182 -6.53 3.42 -4.77
N VAL A 183 -6.54 2.48 -5.71
CA VAL A 183 -6.11 1.10 -5.49
C VAL A 183 -4.84 0.87 -6.31
N LEU A 184 -3.75 0.52 -5.62
CA LEU A 184 -2.48 0.17 -6.24
C LEU A 184 -2.30 -1.34 -6.15
N MET A 185 -1.79 -1.97 -7.20
CA MET A 185 -1.53 -3.41 -7.16
C MET A 185 -0.31 -3.79 -7.99
N GLY A 186 0.57 -4.58 -7.38
CA GLY A 186 1.78 -5.13 -7.99
C GLY A 186 1.98 -6.60 -7.64
N ALA A 187 3.18 -7.11 -7.82
CA ALA A 187 3.57 -8.51 -7.60
C ALA A 187 2.69 -9.50 -8.38
N GLY A 188 2.44 -9.19 -9.65
CA GLY A 188 1.63 -9.97 -10.58
C GLY A 188 1.05 -9.13 -11.70
N VAL A 189 0.06 -9.66 -12.43
CA VAL A 189 -0.60 -8.98 -13.55
C VAL A 189 -2.11 -8.88 -13.28
N PRO A 190 -2.58 -7.81 -12.62
CA PRO A 190 -3.94 -7.72 -12.07
C PRO A 190 -5.00 -7.36 -13.13
N LEU A 191 -5.14 -8.16 -14.19
CA LEU A 191 -6.03 -7.90 -15.32
C LEU A 191 -7.51 -7.83 -14.94
N ARG A 192 -7.92 -8.56 -13.88
CA ARG A 192 -9.33 -8.67 -13.46
C ARG A 192 -9.76 -7.62 -12.44
N ILE A 193 -8.81 -6.95 -11.80
CA ILE A 193 -9.11 -6.04 -10.70
C ILE A 193 -9.89 -4.80 -11.16
N PRO A 194 -9.56 -4.14 -12.29
CA PRO A 194 -10.35 -3.01 -12.76
C PRO A 194 -11.84 -3.32 -12.91
N GLY A 195 -12.20 -4.45 -13.52
CA GLY A 195 -13.59 -4.86 -13.67
C GLY A 195 -14.28 -5.24 -12.35
N VAL A 196 -13.54 -5.76 -11.37
CA VAL A 196 -14.05 -5.96 -10.02
C VAL A 196 -14.44 -4.62 -9.39
N LEU A 197 -13.58 -3.59 -9.52
CA LEU A 197 -13.86 -2.25 -9.02
C LEU A 197 -15.10 -1.65 -9.70
N ASP A 198 -15.24 -1.83 -11.01
CA ASP A 198 -16.40 -1.34 -11.77
C ASP A 198 -17.71 -1.97 -11.27
N ARG A 199 -17.73 -3.30 -11.03
CA ARG A 199 -18.90 -4.02 -10.50
C ARG A 199 -19.28 -3.56 -9.09
N PHE A 200 -18.29 -3.40 -8.23
CA PHE A 200 -18.52 -2.99 -6.84
C PHE A 200 -19.08 -1.57 -6.71
N THR A 201 -18.96 -0.70 -7.72
CA THR A 201 -19.63 0.62 -7.70
C THR A 201 -21.14 0.51 -7.50
N ASN A 202 -21.77 -0.52 -8.06
CA ASN A 202 -23.20 -0.77 -7.98
C ASN A 202 -23.55 -1.98 -7.07
N HIS A 203 -22.62 -2.42 -6.23
CA HIS A 203 -22.79 -3.59 -5.38
C HIS A 203 -23.16 -4.88 -6.16
N GLU A 204 -22.66 -4.98 -7.40
CA GLU A 204 -22.83 -6.16 -8.22
C GLU A 204 -21.85 -7.27 -7.79
N PRO A 205 -22.24 -8.55 -7.94
CA PRO A 205 -21.33 -9.66 -7.69
C PRO A 205 -20.10 -9.59 -8.60
N ALA A 206 -18.93 -9.83 -8.04
CA ALA A 206 -17.68 -9.93 -8.77
C ALA A 206 -17.07 -11.33 -8.63
N THR A 207 -16.37 -11.74 -9.66
CA THR A 207 -15.66 -13.02 -9.71
C THR A 207 -14.17 -12.81 -9.88
N TYR A 208 -13.38 -13.70 -9.34
CA TYR A 208 -11.93 -13.72 -9.51
C TYR A 208 -11.45 -15.14 -9.74
N LEU A 209 -10.79 -15.38 -10.89
CA LEU A 209 -10.23 -16.67 -11.23
C LEU A 209 -8.86 -16.84 -10.60
N LEU A 210 -8.74 -17.76 -9.65
CA LEU A 210 -7.50 -18.07 -8.95
C LEU A 210 -6.46 -18.68 -9.90
N GLN A 211 -5.24 -18.22 -9.77
CA GLN A 211 -4.07 -18.83 -10.41
C GLN A 211 -3.48 -19.87 -9.45
N VAL A 212 -3.65 -21.14 -9.76
CA VAL A 212 -3.22 -22.27 -8.94
C VAL A 212 -2.23 -23.12 -9.74
N THR A 213 -1.03 -23.30 -9.19
CA THR A 213 0.00 -24.14 -9.81
C THR A 213 -0.45 -25.60 -9.81
N GLY A 214 -0.40 -26.25 -10.98
CA GLY A 214 -0.82 -27.65 -11.14
C GLY A 214 -2.33 -27.87 -11.25
N ALA A 215 -3.13 -26.80 -11.29
CA ALA A 215 -4.56 -26.94 -11.56
C ALA A 215 -4.84 -27.36 -13.01
N HIS A 216 -5.89 -28.14 -13.21
CA HIS A 216 -6.41 -28.52 -14.51
C HIS A 216 -7.46 -27.52 -15.03
N ASP A 217 -7.76 -27.54 -16.32
CA ASP A 217 -8.69 -26.57 -16.93
C ASP A 217 -10.14 -26.74 -16.45
N ASP A 218 -10.52 -27.93 -16.02
CA ASP A 218 -11.84 -28.29 -15.47
C ASP A 218 -11.96 -28.04 -13.96
N ASP A 219 -10.88 -27.66 -13.27
CA ASP A 219 -10.94 -27.31 -11.87
C ASP A 219 -11.73 -26.01 -11.66
N ASP A 220 -12.69 -26.04 -10.72
CA ASP A 220 -13.39 -24.83 -10.29
C ASP A 220 -12.48 -23.95 -9.41
N ARG A 221 -11.92 -22.93 -10.02
CA ARG A 221 -11.00 -21.96 -9.40
C ARG A 221 -11.62 -20.57 -9.26
N THR A 222 -12.92 -20.47 -9.48
CA THR A 222 -13.60 -19.17 -9.46
C THR A 222 -14.05 -18.81 -8.06
N MET A 223 -13.51 -17.70 -7.53
CA MET A 223 -14.05 -17.05 -6.34
C MET A 223 -15.19 -16.13 -6.71
N VAL A 224 -16.18 -16.02 -5.83
CA VAL A 224 -17.32 -15.10 -5.98
C VAL A 224 -17.47 -14.29 -4.69
N PHE A 225 -17.74 -13.01 -4.83
CA PHE A 225 -18.17 -12.15 -3.73
C PHE A 225 -19.38 -11.35 -4.17
N ALA A 226 -20.48 -11.51 -3.45
CA ALA A 226 -21.76 -10.88 -3.74
C ALA A 226 -22.08 -9.82 -2.64
N PRO A 227 -21.80 -8.54 -2.89
CA PRO A 227 -22.00 -7.47 -1.91
C PRO A 227 -23.41 -7.40 -1.34
N ARG A 228 -24.45 -7.69 -2.14
CA ARG A 228 -25.85 -7.65 -1.70
C ARG A 228 -26.23 -8.80 -0.77
N GLU A 229 -25.55 -9.93 -0.86
CA GLU A 229 -25.74 -11.04 0.07
C GLU A 229 -24.99 -10.78 1.38
N PHE A 230 -23.86 -10.05 1.30
CA PHE A 230 -23.08 -9.59 2.44
C PHE A 230 -23.82 -8.48 3.21
N ALA A 231 -24.35 -7.46 2.49
CA ALA A 231 -25.07 -6.33 3.07
C ALA A 231 -26.58 -6.59 3.05
N THR A 232 -27.19 -6.77 4.22
CA THR A 232 -28.64 -7.00 4.37
C THR A 232 -29.50 -5.75 4.15
N ARG A 233 -28.89 -4.63 3.76
CA ARG A 233 -29.55 -3.34 3.50
C ARG A 233 -29.08 -2.74 2.18
N ASP A 234 -29.91 -1.87 1.62
CA ASP A 234 -29.51 -1.09 0.44
C ASP A 234 -28.46 -0.04 0.84
N LEU A 235 -27.36 -0.04 0.10
CA LEU A 235 -26.28 0.93 0.23
C LEU A 235 -26.25 1.82 -1.03
N PRO A 236 -25.88 3.11 -0.89
CA PRO A 236 -25.72 3.99 -2.04
C PRO A 236 -24.57 3.51 -2.94
N PRO A 237 -24.62 3.79 -4.25
CA PRO A 237 -23.52 3.46 -5.15
C PRO A 237 -22.18 3.99 -4.64
N LEU A 238 -21.11 3.22 -4.85
CA LEU A 238 -19.77 3.57 -4.39
C LEU A 238 -19.01 4.35 -5.46
N ALA A 239 -18.17 5.29 -5.01
CA ALA A 239 -17.22 5.91 -5.91
C ALA A 239 -16.19 4.88 -6.40
N ARG A 240 -15.95 4.84 -7.71
CA ARG A 240 -14.89 4.01 -8.27
C ARG A 240 -13.53 4.60 -7.95
N PRO A 241 -12.63 3.88 -7.26
CA PRO A 241 -11.26 4.35 -7.06
C PRO A 241 -10.47 4.33 -8.38
N LYS A 242 -9.47 5.18 -8.50
CA LYS A 242 -8.48 5.07 -9.59
C LYS A 242 -7.63 3.82 -9.38
N PHE A 243 -7.45 3.05 -10.45
CA PHE A 243 -6.63 1.85 -10.41
C PHE A 243 -5.25 2.11 -11.01
N ILE A 244 -4.21 1.89 -10.22
CA ILE A 244 -2.81 2.07 -10.59
C ILE A 244 -2.10 0.70 -10.56
N ALA A 245 -1.67 0.20 -11.72
CA ALA A 245 -0.87 -1.02 -11.78
C ALA A 245 0.61 -0.72 -11.54
N ILE A 246 1.26 -1.49 -10.68
CA ILE A 246 2.71 -1.42 -10.45
C ILE A 246 3.36 -2.40 -11.42
N ILE A 247 4.24 -1.88 -12.27
CA ILE A 247 4.81 -2.63 -13.40
C ILE A 247 6.32 -2.41 -13.51
N ALA A 248 7.00 -3.34 -14.17
CA ALA A 248 8.43 -3.26 -14.44
C ALA A 248 8.75 -3.27 -15.96
N SER A 249 7.74 -3.00 -16.84
CA SER A 249 7.98 -3.04 -18.29
C SER A 249 6.91 -2.38 -19.15
N ASN A 250 7.32 -1.86 -20.31
CA ASN A 250 6.41 -1.35 -21.34
C ASN A 250 5.44 -2.44 -21.85
N THR A 251 5.90 -3.68 -21.95
CA THR A 251 5.04 -4.80 -22.36
C THR A 251 3.90 -5.03 -21.38
N LEU A 252 4.18 -4.98 -20.06
CA LEU A 252 3.14 -5.09 -19.04
C LEU A 252 2.16 -3.92 -19.10
N ALA A 253 2.65 -2.69 -19.27
CA ALA A 253 1.79 -1.52 -19.43
C ALA A 253 0.81 -1.70 -20.61
N THR A 254 1.36 -2.06 -21.77
CA THR A 254 0.56 -2.30 -22.99
C THR A 254 -0.43 -3.45 -22.79
N THR A 255 -0.02 -4.51 -22.12
CA THR A 255 -0.90 -5.66 -21.81
C THR A 255 -2.05 -5.25 -20.90
N MET A 256 -1.76 -4.49 -19.84
CA MET A 256 -2.78 -3.97 -18.94
C MET A 256 -3.80 -3.11 -19.68
N LEU A 257 -3.36 -2.16 -20.50
CA LEU A 257 -4.28 -1.26 -21.25
C LEU A 257 -5.12 -2.00 -22.29
N LYS A 258 -4.61 -3.11 -22.86
CA LYS A 258 -5.33 -3.86 -23.92
C LYS A 258 -6.22 -4.97 -23.39
N LYS A 259 -5.88 -5.56 -22.24
CA LYS A 259 -6.48 -6.83 -21.78
C LYS A 259 -7.16 -6.75 -20.41
N ALA A 260 -6.99 -5.66 -19.66
CA ALA A 260 -7.73 -5.49 -18.41
C ALA A 260 -9.23 -5.41 -18.73
N ASP A 261 -10.05 -5.96 -17.85
CA ASP A 261 -11.51 -6.01 -17.99
C ASP A 261 -12.21 -4.73 -17.49
N GLY A 262 -11.45 -3.67 -17.25
CA GLY A 262 -11.90 -2.34 -16.86
C GLY A 262 -10.79 -1.31 -17.02
N LYS A 263 -11.05 -0.08 -16.56
CA LYS A 263 -10.13 1.05 -16.75
C LYS A 263 -8.90 0.96 -15.86
N VAL A 264 -7.72 1.08 -16.48
CA VAL A 264 -6.44 1.34 -15.81
C VAL A 264 -6.18 2.84 -15.84
N ASP A 265 -6.04 3.47 -14.67
CA ASP A 265 -5.95 4.93 -14.53
C ASP A 265 -4.51 5.44 -14.50
N GLY A 266 -3.52 4.56 -14.42
CA GLY A 266 -2.09 4.90 -14.44
C GLY A 266 -1.19 3.75 -14.08
N PHE A 267 0.12 4.04 -14.01
CA PHE A 267 1.15 3.06 -13.69
C PHE A 267 2.16 3.60 -12.68
N VAL A 268 2.58 2.76 -11.75
CA VAL A 268 3.85 2.94 -11.07
C VAL A 268 4.89 2.08 -11.78
N ILE A 269 5.98 2.70 -12.23
CA ILE A 269 7.11 2.00 -12.85
C ILE A 269 8.12 1.70 -11.75
N GLU A 270 8.24 0.43 -11.43
CA GLU A 270 9.11 -0.04 -10.36
C GLU A 270 10.38 -0.65 -10.95
N GLY A 271 11.49 0.06 -10.82
CA GLY A 271 12.82 -0.43 -11.19
C GLY A 271 13.35 -1.45 -10.17
N TYR A 272 14.37 -2.18 -10.54
CA TYR A 272 15.07 -3.15 -9.68
C TYR A 272 15.75 -2.53 -8.44
N THR A 273 15.87 -1.21 -8.40
CA THR A 273 16.35 -0.45 -7.23
C THR A 273 15.30 -0.23 -6.17
N ALA A 274 14.02 -0.53 -6.47
CA ALA A 274 12.93 -0.37 -5.51
C ALA A 274 13.07 -1.32 -4.32
N GLY A 275 12.60 -0.89 -3.15
CA GLY A 275 12.51 -1.74 -1.95
C GLY A 275 11.34 -2.71 -2.04
N GLY A 276 11.44 -3.84 -1.33
CA GLY A 276 10.40 -4.87 -1.33
C GLY A 276 10.51 -5.85 -2.51
N HIS A 277 9.38 -6.26 -3.08
CA HIS A 277 9.35 -7.20 -4.19
C HIS A 277 9.86 -6.54 -5.48
N ASN A 278 10.78 -7.23 -6.16
CA ASN A 278 11.29 -6.80 -7.46
C ASN A 278 10.89 -7.79 -8.56
N ALA A 279 10.71 -7.30 -9.77
CA ALA A 279 10.60 -8.19 -10.93
C ALA A 279 11.95 -8.92 -11.12
N PRO A 280 11.95 -10.23 -11.43
CA PRO A 280 13.19 -10.93 -11.78
C PRO A 280 13.76 -10.35 -13.08
N PRO A 281 15.11 -10.40 -13.26
CA PRO A 281 15.73 -9.95 -14.49
C PRO A 281 15.21 -10.73 -15.71
N ARG A 282 15.17 -10.06 -16.85
CA ARG A 282 14.70 -10.67 -18.09
C ARG A 282 15.77 -11.54 -18.72
N GLY A 283 15.37 -12.76 -19.07
CA GLY A 283 16.23 -13.77 -19.67
C GLY A 283 16.76 -14.76 -18.63
N LYS A 284 17.94 -15.31 -18.87
CA LYS A 284 18.56 -16.27 -17.95
C LYS A 284 19.03 -15.56 -16.69
N LEU A 285 18.58 -16.00 -15.52
CA LEU A 285 19.06 -15.50 -14.23
C LEU A 285 20.59 -15.68 -14.15
N ARG A 286 21.28 -14.58 -13.88
CA ARG A 286 22.70 -14.55 -13.54
C ARG A 286 22.83 -13.86 -12.20
N LEU A 287 23.68 -14.40 -11.35
CA LEU A 287 23.97 -13.84 -10.03
C LEU A 287 25.38 -13.25 -10.03
N ASP A 288 25.56 -12.20 -9.25
CA ASP A 288 26.89 -11.65 -8.95
C ASP A 288 27.59 -12.46 -7.85
N GLU A 289 28.79 -12.03 -7.45
CA GLU A 289 29.58 -12.67 -6.39
C GLU A 289 28.89 -12.66 -5.02
N ARG A 290 27.90 -11.79 -4.82
CA ARG A 290 27.09 -11.67 -3.61
C ARG A 290 25.82 -12.52 -3.67
N GLY A 291 25.53 -13.16 -4.80
CA GLY A 291 24.28 -13.90 -5.03
C GLY A 291 23.07 -13.02 -5.38
N GLU A 292 23.29 -11.73 -5.70
CA GLU A 292 22.22 -10.85 -6.18
C GLU A 292 22.01 -10.99 -7.69
N ALA A 293 20.78 -10.81 -8.12
CA ALA A 293 20.42 -10.87 -9.54
C ALA A 293 21.08 -9.70 -10.32
N ILE A 294 21.70 -10.02 -11.45
CA ILE A 294 22.28 -9.02 -12.37
C ILE A 294 21.20 -8.56 -13.34
N TYR A 295 20.88 -7.27 -13.28
CA TYR A 295 19.95 -6.59 -14.18
C TYR A 295 20.70 -5.92 -15.34
N GLY A 296 20.05 -5.73 -16.46
CA GLY A 296 20.62 -5.13 -17.67
C GLY A 296 19.66 -4.17 -18.38
N GLU A 297 20.05 -3.70 -19.57
CA GLU A 297 19.26 -2.74 -20.35
C GLU A 297 17.81 -3.21 -20.64
N ARG A 298 17.60 -4.53 -20.77
CA ARG A 298 16.26 -5.10 -20.97
C ARG A 298 15.32 -4.92 -19.78
N ASP A 299 15.88 -4.65 -18.61
CA ASP A 299 15.14 -4.46 -17.36
C ASP A 299 14.79 -2.99 -17.13
N THR A 300 15.31 -2.09 -17.98
CA THR A 300 14.99 -0.67 -17.96
C THR A 300 13.73 -0.38 -18.79
N VAL A 301 12.83 0.39 -18.23
CA VAL A 301 11.60 0.82 -18.92
C VAL A 301 11.88 2.02 -19.81
N ASP A 302 11.43 1.94 -21.05
CA ASP A 302 11.49 3.04 -22.02
C ASP A 302 10.40 4.07 -21.68
N LEU A 303 10.81 5.22 -21.15
CA LEU A 303 9.89 6.26 -20.68
C LEU A 303 9.20 7.00 -21.83
N GLU A 304 9.82 7.07 -23.04
CA GLU A 304 9.15 7.65 -24.20
C GLU A 304 7.95 6.81 -24.64
N LYS A 305 8.12 5.49 -24.63
CA LYS A 305 7.00 4.57 -24.87
C LYS A 305 5.93 4.68 -23.79
N MET A 306 6.30 4.92 -22.54
CA MET A 306 5.31 5.15 -21.49
C MET A 306 4.52 6.42 -21.72
N ARG A 307 5.19 7.53 -22.07
CA ARG A 307 4.51 8.79 -22.43
C ARG A 307 3.53 8.62 -23.60
N ALA A 308 3.92 7.83 -24.59
CA ALA A 308 3.08 7.56 -25.77
C ALA A 308 1.81 6.77 -25.44
N LEU A 309 1.71 6.10 -24.29
CA LEU A 309 0.50 5.41 -23.85
C LEU A 309 -0.62 6.37 -23.41
N GLY A 310 -0.30 7.65 -23.13
CA GLY A 310 -1.29 8.68 -22.81
C GLY A 310 -1.96 8.54 -21.44
N VAL A 311 -1.41 7.72 -20.53
CA VAL A 311 -1.87 7.60 -19.15
C VAL A 311 -0.77 8.03 -18.18
N PRO A 312 -1.10 8.63 -17.01
CA PRO A 312 -0.10 9.07 -16.05
C PRO A 312 0.72 7.89 -15.52
N PHE A 313 1.99 8.16 -15.25
CA PHE A 313 2.86 7.19 -14.59
C PHE A 313 3.76 7.86 -13.56
N TRP A 314 4.16 7.10 -12.54
CA TRP A 314 5.06 7.51 -11.46
C TRP A 314 6.30 6.62 -11.48
N LEU A 315 7.45 7.19 -11.14
CA LEU A 315 8.70 6.43 -11.05
C LEU A 315 8.95 6.00 -9.61
N ALA A 316 9.37 4.75 -9.42
CA ALA A 316 9.70 4.17 -8.12
C ALA A 316 11.07 3.51 -8.14
N GLY A 317 11.72 3.45 -6.96
CA GLY A 317 13.07 2.88 -6.81
C GLY A 317 14.17 3.93 -6.85
N GLY A 318 14.50 4.49 -5.67
CA GLY A 318 15.57 5.48 -5.53
C GLY A 318 15.15 6.93 -5.80
N TYR A 319 13.86 7.22 -5.91
CA TYR A 319 13.33 8.56 -6.19
C TYR A 319 12.98 9.38 -4.96
N GLY A 320 13.61 9.14 -3.82
CA GLY A 320 13.30 9.77 -2.53
C GLY A 320 14.04 11.08 -2.25
N SER A 321 14.46 11.86 -3.28
CA SER A 321 15.05 13.18 -3.10
C SER A 321 14.42 14.23 -4.03
N PRO A 322 14.57 15.54 -3.72
CA PRO A 322 14.06 16.62 -4.57
C PRO A 322 14.61 16.57 -5.99
N GLU A 323 15.90 16.27 -6.16
CA GLU A 323 16.57 16.18 -7.46
C GLU A 323 16.00 15.02 -8.30
N LYS A 324 15.73 13.88 -7.65
CA LYS A 324 15.11 12.72 -8.30
C LYS A 324 13.65 12.95 -8.66
N LEU A 325 12.92 13.73 -7.86
CA LEU A 325 11.59 14.17 -8.23
C LEU A 325 11.64 15.06 -9.48
N ALA A 326 12.53 16.05 -9.53
CA ALA A 326 12.70 16.92 -10.70
C ALA A 326 13.04 16.09 -11.95
N GLU A 327 14.00 15.16 -11.85
CA GLU A 327 14.38 14.23 -12.92
C GLU A 327 13.17 13.42 -13.44
N ALA A 328 12.31 12.94 -12.52
CA ALA A 328 11.11 12.19 -12.89
C ALA A 328 10.11 13.05 -13.64
N LEU A 329 9.87 14.29 -13.18
CA LEU A 329 8.97 15.25 -13.84
C LEU A 329 9.49 15.65 -15.24
N ASP A 330 10.79 15.92 -15.37
CA ASP A 330 11.45 16.23 -16.64
C ASP A 330 11.34 15.05 -17.63
N ALA A 331 11.38 13.82 -17.13
CA ALA A 331 11.15 12.61 -17.92
C ALA A 331 9.67 12.41 -18.30
N GLY A 332 8.77 13.31 -17.89
CA GLY A 332 7.33 13.27 -18.20
C GLY A 332 6.51 12.36 -17.29
N ALA A 333 7.04 11.94 -16.14
CA ALA A 333 6.24 11.27 -15.11
C ALA A 333 5.30 12.27 -14.43
N ALA A 334 4.18 11.79 -13.91
CA ALA A 334 3.27 12.57 -13.07
C ALA A 334 3.86 12.85 -11.68
N GLY A 335 4.87 12.09 -11.28
CA GLY A 335 5.55 12.20 -10.01
C GLY A 335 6.33 10.94 -9.66
N VAL A 336 6.50 10.68 -8.36
CA VAL A 336 7.29 9.55 -7.84
C VAL A 336 6.53 8.76 -6.80
N GLN A 337 6.85 7.45 -6.70
CA GLN A 337 6.48 6.64 -5.54
C GLN A 337 7.70 6.40 -4.65
N VAL A 338 7.57 6.72 -3.37
CA VAL A 338 8.64 6.59 -2.38
C VAL A 338 8.18 5.64 -1.27
N GLY A 339 8.98 4.64 -0.95
CA GLY A 339 8.71 3.69 0.13
C GLY A 339 9.67 3.86 1.31
N THR A 340 10.93 3.50 1.13
CA THR A 340 11.92 3.33 2.21
C THR A 340 12.06 4.56 3.12
N ALA A 341 12.06 5.77 2.57
CA ALA A 341 12.15 6.99 3.39
C ALA A 341 10.96 7.10 4.35
N PHE A 342 9.75 6.78 3.89
CA PHE A 342 8.56 6.79 4.73
C PHE A 342 8.54 5.66 5.78
N ALA A 343 9.24 4.54 5.56
CA ALA A 343 9.36 3.49 6.56
C ALA A 343 10.06 3.97 7.85
N PHE A 344 10.90 4.99 7.74
CA PHE A 344 11.62 5.59 8.88
C PHE A 344 10.87 6.75 9.56
N CYS A 345 9.75 7.20 9.00
CA CYS A 345 8.91 8.21 9.64
C CYS A 345 8.33 7.71 10.97
N GLU A 346 8.02 8.63 11.87
CA GLU A 346 7.47 8.30 13.18
C GLU A 346 6.14 7.54 13.06
N GLU A 347 5.30 7.94 12.11
CA GLU A 347 3.96 7.41 11.87
C GLU A 347 3.96 6.00 11.27
N SER A 348 5.08 5.53 10.71
CA SER A 348 5.16 4.19 10.16
C SER A 348 5.06 3.12 11.25
N GLY A 349 4.50 1.96 10.91
CA GLY A 349 4.38 0.83 11.82
C GLY A 349 5.65 -0.01 11.97
N LEU A 350 6.77 0.38 11.37
CA LEU A 350 8.05 -0.30 11.59
C LEU A 350 8.47 -0.14 13.06
N GLN A 351 8.93 -1.22 13.69
CA GLN A 351 9.35 -1.18 15.09
C GLN A 351 10.49 -0.18 15.30
N ASN A 352 10.40 0.61 16.37
CA ASN A 352 11.37 1.67 16.66
C ASN A 352 12.80 1.16 16.84
N SER A 353 12.97 -0.07 17.37
CA SER A 353 14.29 -0.73 17.46
C SER A 353 14.92 -0.90 16.08
N TYR A 354 14.18 -1.40 15.11
CA TYR A 354 14.65 -1.55 13.73
C TYR A 354 14.90 -0.21 13.04
N LYS A 355 14.01 0.79 13.23
CA LYS A 355 14.24 2.15 12.70
C LYS A 355 15.57 2.71 13.18
N ARG A 356 15.82 2.66 14.50
CA ARG A 356 17.04 3.18 15.11
C ARG A 356 18.29 2.46 14.61
N ALA A 357 18.28 1.13 14.62
CA ALA A 357 19.40 0.32 14.17
C ALA A 357 19.75 0.58 12.68
N LEU A 358 18.74 0.66 11.83
CA LEU A 358 18.95 0.95 10.40
C LEU A 358 19.44 2.37 10.17
N LEU A 359 18.87 3.38 10.86
CA LEU A 359 19.31 4.77 10.75
C LEU A 359 20.75 4.95 11.24
N GLU A 360 21.18 4.23 12.27
CA GLU A 360 22.58 4.24 12.74
C GLU A 360 23.52 3.67 11.69
N LYS A 361 23.15 2.52 11.07
CA LYS A 361 23.93 1.94 9.95
C LYS A 361 23.98 2.88 8.74
N VAL A 362 22.90 3.59 8.43
CA VAL A 362 22.89 4.60 7.34
C VAL A 362 23.84 5.74 7.68
N ARG A 363 23.79 6.29 8.90
CA ARG A 363 24.66 7.39 9.34
C ARG A 363 26.14 7.01 9.36
N SER A 364 26.45 5.77 9.73
CA SER A 364 27.84 5.25 9.74
C SER A 364 28.34 4.76 8.37
N GLY A 365 27.48 4.80 7.32
CA GLY A 365 27.81 4.29 6.00
C GLY A 365 27.95 2.78 5.92
N THR A 366 27.48 2.05 6.94
CA THR A 366 27.55 0.57 7.03
C THR A 366 26.25 -0.14 6.65
N ALA A 367 25.22 0.62 6.28
CA ALA A 367 23.95 0.03 5.83
C ALA A 367 24.17 -0.90 4.62
N ARG A 368 23.64 -2.08 4.70
CA ARG A 368 23.66 -3.09 3.63
C ARG A 368 22.23 -3.45 3.25
N VAL A 369 21.97 -3.42 1.95
CA VAL A 369 20.72 -3.88 1.35
C VAL A 369 21.06 -5.00 0.39
N PHE A 370 20.28 -6.05 0.41
CA PHE A 370 20.50 -7.26 -0.39
C PHE A 370 19.17 -7.69 -1.04
N THR A 371 19.23 -8.08 -2.32
CA THR A 371 18.09 -8.61 -3.04
C THR A 371 18.09 -10.12 -2.95
N ASP A 372 17.26 -10.67 -2.06
CA ASP A 372 17.15 -12.10 -1.79
C ASP A 372 16.05 -12.70 -2.68
N SER A 373 16.41 -13.69 -3.50
CA SER A 373 15.49 -14.40 -4.36
C SER A 373 14.58 -15.39 -3.63
N MET A 374 14.88 -15.70 -2.37
CA MET A 374 14.18 -16.69 -1.54
C MET A 374 13.41 -16.09 -0.37
N ALA A 375 13.62 -14.82 -0.04
CA ALA A 375 13.04 -14.20 1.15
C ALA A 375 11.51 -14.04 1.10
N SER A 376 10.91 -13.98 -0.11
CA SER A 376 9.48 -13.80 -0.24
C SER A 376 8.74 -15.11 -0.57
N PRO A 377 7.66 -15.44 0.17
CA PRO A 377 6.81 -16.58 -0.16
C PRO A 377 6.06 -16.42 -1.49
N THR A 378 6.06 -15.21 -2.09
CA THR A 378 5.46 -14.95 -3.40
C THR A 378 6.36 -15.34 -4.57
N SER A 379 7.56 -15.87 -4.31
CA SER A 379 8.58 -16.23 -5.32
C SER A 379 9.14 -15.06 -6.14
N PHE A 380 8.94 -13.82 -5.67
CA PHE A 380 9.61 -12.65 -6.23
C PHE A 380 10.89 -12.36 -5.46
N PRO A 381 11.98 -11.90 -6.13
CA PRO A 381 13.13 -11.35 -5.44
C PRO A 381 12.68 -10.25 -4.47
N PHE A 382 13.22 -10.25 -3.27
CA PHE A 382 12.82 -9.32 -2.23
C PHE A 382 14.02 -8.59 -1.64
N LYS A 383 13.95 -7.27 -1.59
CA LYS A 383 15.03 -6.44 -1.07
C LYS A 383 14.94 -6.33 0.44
N VAL A 384 15.97 -6.82 1.12
CA VAL A 384 16.08 -6.85 2.59
C VAL A 384 17.22 -5.97 3.07
N ALA A 385 17.02 -5.28 4.19
CA ALA A 385 18.08 -4.59 4.90
C ALA A 385 18.71 -5.55 5.92
N GLN A 386 20.03 -5.67 5.91
CA GLN A 386 20.76 -6.56 6.80
C GLN A 386 20.98 -5.91 8.18
N LEU A 387 20.39 -6.51 9.20
CA LEU A 387 20.69 -6.21 10.59
C LEU A 387 21.38 -7.43 11.20
N GLU A 388 22.46 -7.18 11.94
CA GLU A 388 23.10 -8.20 12.76
C GLU A 388 22.23 -8.44 14.00
N GLY A 389 21.89 -9.68 14.28
CA GLY A 389 21.08 -10.06 15.42
C GLY A 389 20.83 -11.56 15.46
#